data_3435f02bd92a46f4bb4cf9aba4d73688
#
_entry.id   3435f02bd92a46f4bb4cf9aba4d73688
#
_cell.length_a   1.000
_cell.length_b   1.000
_cell.length_c   1.000
_cell.angle_alpha   90.00
_cell.angle_beta   90.00
_cell.angle_gamma   90.00
#
_symmetry.space_group_name_H-M   'P 1'
#
loop_
_entity.id
_entity.type
_entity.pdbx_description
1 polymer ?
#
loop_
_entity_poly.entity_id
_entity_poly.type
_entity_poly.pdbx_seq_one_letter_code
_entity_poly.pdbx_strand_id
1 'polypeptide(L)'
;MCIRDRSSVGRSRAAGFYGLTYVDNRFIAPLRNFGGDLYAGYRISDGDFPVYEDEYVTLGAGEFNFGASISLLRDRQIDQRRMKLRDRSIEVEMAELDYVLASIEVQHDAMIAYWNWVAAGQRLKVYENLQGLAMNRINALNSRVAEGDLAGIALVENQQRLFARRALVVGAKRALENAALVLSLYYRDSSGEPSVPHAEQLPTAFPEPQGESDNLLDDIDAALARQVELSLIDRRLELASNRRLLGENELMPQLDLDIKVARDLGGGSVTRGETDLFIGFEVSLPLERRAARGEIAAAEAEIRALDQQRRFVADQLRTRIRQLSNTIEAAQTNARLAAEELSLAQRLEEAEQQRFKEGASSFFLLNQREDANADARLKKVNALALYYRAITDYLALTADTTALKVNL
;
A
#
# COMPACT_ATOMS: atom_id res chain seq x y z
N MET A 1 -6.30 17.47 -24.37
CA MET A 1 -7.26 17.55 -25.51
C MET A 1 -6.87 16.44 -26.47
N CYS A 2 -7.66 15.35 -26.55
CA CYS A 2 -7.37 14.30 -27.52
C CYS A 2 -8.06 14.67 -28.83
N ILE A 3 -7.29 15.07 -29.81
CA ILE A 3 -7.73 15.21 -31.19
C ILE A 3 -7.56 13.83 -31.82
N ARG A 4 -8.61 13.29 -32.41
CA ARG A 4 -8.56 12.05 -33.16
C ARG A 4 -8.57 12.39 -34.64
N ASP A 5 -7.62 11.88 -35.39
CA ASP A 5 -7.66 11.87 -36.84
C ASP A 5 -8.44 10.65 -37.32
N ARG A 6 -9.26 10.81 -38.31
CA ARG A 6 -9.95 9.76 -39.02
C ARG A 6 -9.76 9.94 -40.52
N SER A 7 -9.10 8.98 -41.15
CA SER A 7 -8.96 8.90 -42.59
C SER A 7 -9.80 7.76 -43.12
N SER A 8 -10.61 7.97 -44.10
CA SER A 8 -11.34 6.92 -44.81
C SER A 8 -11.06 7.03 -46.30
N VAL A 9 -10.79 5.88 -46.92
CA VAL A 9 -10.61 5.76 -48.38
C VAL A 9 -11.63 4.78 -48.86
N GLY A 10 -12.54 5.21 -49.71
CA GLY A 10 -13.53 4.37 -50.35
C GLY A 10 -13.16 4.18 -51.84
N ARG A 11 -13.25 2.92 -52.30
CA ARG A 11 -13.17 2.58 -53.69
C ARG A 11 -14.27 1.57 -54.00
N SER A 12 -15.19 1.91 -54.89
CA SER A 12 -16.24 0.98 -55.33
C SER A 12 -16.14 0.78 -56.85
N ARG A 13 -16.33 -0.45 -57.28
CA ARG A 13 -16.48 -0.86 -58.67
C ARG A 13 -17.74 -1.70 -58.79
N ALA A 14 -18.86 -1.11 -59.16
CA ALA A 14 -20.07 -1.84 -59.43
C ALA A 14 -20.21 -2.11 -60.91
N ALA A 15 -20.10 -3.37 -61.32
CA ALA A 15 -20.50 -3.93 -62.61
C ALA A 15 -20.25 -3.04 -63.89
N GLY A 16 -19.20 -2.24 -63.91
CA GLY A 16 -18.78 -1.47 -65.07
C GLY A 16 -19.44 -0.10 -65.27
N PHE A 17 -20.39 0.30 -64.41
CA PHE A 17 -21.12 1.58 -64.55
C PHE A 17 -20.57 2.69 -63.70
N TYR A 18 -19.99 2.40 -62.51
CA TYR A 18 -19.48 3.41 -61.60
C TYR A 18 -18.03 3.08 -61.15
N GLY A 19 -17.15 4.02 -61.21
CA GLY A 19 -15.83 3.90 -60.69
C GLY A 19 -15.49 5.17 -59.90
N LEU A 20 -15.52 5.05 -58.56
CA LEU A 20 -15.33 6.18 -57.67
C LEU A 20 -14.16 5.94 -56.70
N THR A 21 -13.52 7.00 -56.35
CA THR A 21 -12.49 7.04 -55.30
C THR A 21 -12.68 8.29 -54.48
N TYR A 22 -12.65 8.21 -53.14
CA TYR A 22 -12.61 9.39 -52.29
C TYR A 22 -11.63 9.18 -51.14
N VAL A 23 -11.11 10.30 -50.64
CA VAL A 23 -10.32 10.38 -49.40
C VAL A 23 -10.98 11.41 -48.53
N ASP A 24 -11.39 11.03 -47.33
CA ASP A 24 -11.99 11.91 -46.31
C ASP A 24 -11.14 11.90 -45.07
N ASN A 25 -10.52 13.01 -44.71
CA ASN A 25 -9.70 13.21 -43.54
C ASN A 25 -10.43 14.16 -42.60
N ARG A 26 -10.64 13.73 -41.33
CA ARG A 26 -11.30 14.55 -40.31
C ARG A 26 -10.49 14.59 -39.02
N PHE A 27 -10.33 15.77 -38.48
CA PHE A 27 -9.87 16.00 -37.12
C PHE A 27 -11.07 16.18 -36.22
N ILE A 28 -11.22 15.30 -35.21
CA ILE A 28 -12.38 15.29 -34.31
C ILE A 28 -11.90 15.71 -32.93
N ALA A 29 -12.49 16.78 -32.39
CA ALA A 29 -12.24 17.31 -31.06
C ALA A 29 -13.48 17.08 -30.17
N PRO A 30 -13.43 16.12 -29.24
CA PRO A 30 -14.55 15.87 -28.35
C PRO A 30 -14.76 17.01 -27.36
N LEU A 31 -16.04 17.37 -27.15
CA LEU A 31 -16.44 18.35 -26.17
C LEU A 31 -16.34 17.74 -24.76
N ARG A 32 -15.68 18.45 -23.83
CA ARG A 32 -15.48 17.96 -22.46
C ARG A 32 -16.72 18.14 -21.58
N ASN A 33 -17.41 19.25 -21.74
CA ASN A 33 -18.51 19.66 -20.85
C ASN A 33 -19.88 19.27 -21.38
N PHE A 34 -19.97 18.93 -22.66
CA PHE A 34 -21.20 18.51 -23.32
C PHE A 34 -20.95 17.21 -24.09
N GLY A 35 -21.96 16.39 -24.23
CA GLY A 35 -21.91 15.28 -25.16
C GLY A 35 -21.80 15.79 -26.60
N GLY A 36 -20.89 15.21 -27.35
CA GLY A 36 -20.70 15.55 -28.76
C GLY A 36 -19.27 15.87 -29.11
N ASP A 37 -19.09 16.19 -30.40
CA ASP A 37 -17.79 16.39 -31.04
C ASP A 37 -17.82 17.62 -31.93
N LEU A 38 -16.71 18.34 -32.01
CA LEU A 38 -16.41 19.27 -33.08
C LEU A 38 -15.51 18.57 -34.09
N TYR A 39 -15.72 18.81 -35.35
CA TYR A 39 -14.83 18.29 -36.38
C TYR A 39 -14.50 19.32 -37.47
N ALA A 40 -13.33 19.16 -38.05
CA ALA A 40 -12.88 19.85 -39.24
C ALA A 40 -12.28 18.82 -40.20
N GLY A 41 -12.65 18.87 -41.46
CA GLY A 41 -12.24 17.86 -42.40
C GLY A 41 -11.96 18.43 -43.79
N TYR A 42 -11.26 17.60 -44.55
CA TYR A 42 -11.04 17.80 -45.98
C TYR A 42 -11.31 16.51 -46.73
N ARG A 43 -12.14 16.58 -47.76
CA ARG A 43 -12.52 15.48 -48.63
C ARG A 43 -12.13 15.81 -50.07
N ILE A 44 -11.61 14.81 -50.77
CA ILE A 44 -11.41 14.89 -52.23
C ILE A 44 -11.92 13.60 -52.84
N SER A 45 -12.58 13.72 -53.98
CA SER A 45 -13.13 12.60 -54.71
C SER A 45 -12.89 12.71 -56.21
N ASP A 46 -12.85 11.56 -56.88
CA ASP A 46 -12.71 11.46 -58.35
C ASP A 46 -13.51 10.24 -58.85
N GLY A 47 -14.06 10.39 -60.06
CA GLY A 47 -14.81 9.34 -60.74
C GLY A 47 -16.33 9.56 -60.80
N ASP A 48 -17.02 8.56 -61.28
CA ASP A 48 -18.47 8.57 -61.47
C ASP A 48 -19.18 8.00 -60.24
N PHE A 49 -19.92 8.86 -59.56
CA PHE A 49 -20.70 8.50 -58.35
C PHE A 49 -22.17 8.23 -58.70
N PRO A 50 -22.79 7.19 -58.14
CA PRO A 50 -24.24 7.03 -58.21
C PRO A 50 -24.93 8.19 -57.46
N VAL A 51 -26.16 8.52 -57.89
CA VAL A 51 -26.93 9.65 -57.31
C VAL A 51 -27.09 9.54 -55.79
N TYR A 52 -27.18 8.33 -55.27
CA TYR A 52 -27.31 8.09 -53.81
C TYR A 52 -26.01 8.23 -53.02
N GLU A 53 -24.87 8.40 -53.70
CA GLU A 53 -23.57 8.68 -53.13
C GLU A 53 -23.06 10.11 -53.47
N ASP A 54 -23.98 10.96 -53.90
CA ASP A 54 -23.67 12.32 -54.31
C ASP A 54 -23.00 13.18 -53.19
N GLU A 55 -23.21 12.78 -51.95
CA GLU A 55 -22.57 13.41 -50.78
C GLU A 55 -21.05 13.28 -50.77
N TYR A 56 -20.45 12.30 -51.48
CA TYR A 56 -19.01 12.11 -51.58
C TYR A 56 -18.38 12.85 -52.75
N VAL A 57 -19.18 13.36 -53.68
CA VAL A 57 -18.68 14.07 -54.83
C VAL A 57 -18.15 15.45 -54.43
N THR A 58 -16.92 15.79 -54.90
CA THR A 58 -16.33 17.08 -54.66
C THR A 58 -15.95 17.78 -55.98
N LEU A 59 -15.77 19.09 -55.95
CA LEU A 59 -15.11 19.80 -57.06
C LEU A 59 -13.61 19.41 -57.11
N GLY A 60 -12.95 19.77 -58.19
CA GLY A 60 -11.59 19.32 -58.51
C GLY A 60 -10.51 19.62 -57.46
N ALA A 61 -10.74 20.56 -56.56
CA ALA A 61 -9.83 20.85 -55.45
C ALA A 61 -10.39 20.40 -54.09
N GLY A 62 -11.42 19.56 -54.06
CA GLY A 62 -11.97 18.95 -52.83
C GLY A 62 -12.88 19.87 -52.00
N GLU A 63 -13.44 19.33 -50.93
CA GLU A 63 -14.36 19.98 -50.00
C GLU A 63 -13.68 20.20 -48.65
N PHE A 64 -13.70 21.41 -48.12
CA PHE A 64 -13.48 21.65 -46.70
C PHE A 64 -14.80 21.61 -45.94
N ASN A 65 -14.82 20.86 -44.82
CA ASN A 65 -15.99 20.78 -43.99
C ASN A 65 -15.64 21.04 -42.50
N PHE A 66 -16.56 21.70 -41.83
CA PHE A 66 -16.49 21.98 -40.41
C PHE A 66 -17.86 21.70 -39.79
N GLY A 67 -17.91 21.05 -38.63
CA GLY A 67 -19.20 20.76 -38.01
C GLY A 67 -19.10 20.45 -36.55
N ALA A 68 -20.27 20.30 -35.98
CA ALA A 68 -20.49 19.90 -34.61
C ALA A 68 -21.61 18.87 -34.56
N SER A 69 -21.41 17.79 -33.80
CA SER A 69 -22.46 16.87 -33.39
C SER A 69 -22.67 17.04 -31.88
N ILE A 70 -23.87 17.38 -31.45
CA ILE A 70 -24.19 17.70 -30.06
C ILE A 70 -25.27 16.74 -29.57
N SER A 71 -24.94 15.97 -28.53
CA SER A 71 -25.88 15.05 -27.89
C SER A 71 -26.84 15.79 -26.98
N LEU A 72 -28.16 15.71 -27.28
CA LEU A 72 -29.19 16.45 -26.55
C LEU A 72 -29.84 15.63 -25.41
N LEU A 73 -29.87 14.30 -25.53
CA LEU A 73 -30.43 13.37 -24.54
C LEU A 73 -29.37 12.39 -24.05
N ARG A 74 -29.27 11.18 -24.65
CA ARG A 74 -28.22 10.21 -24.38
C ARG A 74 -26.88 10.86 -24.64
N ASP A 75 -25.88 10.50 -23.84
CA ASP A 75 -24.49 11.01 -23.92
C ASP A 75 -24.34 12.52 -23.63
N ARG A 76 -25.41 13.23 -23.25
CA ARG A 76 -25.34 14.64 -22.89
C ARG A 76 -24.53 14.86 -21.60
N GLN A 77 -24.85 14.15 -20.51
CA GLN A 77 -24.22 14.34 -19.19
C GLN A 77 -22.99 13.48 -19.01
N ILE A 78 -23.06 12.21 -19.45
CA ILE A 78 -21.97 11.22 -19.36
C ILE A 78 -21.99 10.39 -20.65
N ASP A 79 -20.82 10.05 -21.13
CA ASP A 79 -20.57 9.09 -22.20
C ASP A 79 -19.39 8.19 -21.81
N GLN A 80 -19.17 7.10 -22.56
CA GLN A 80 -18.08 6.16 -22.30
C GLN A 80 -16.71 6.81 -22.22
N ARG A 81 -16.47 7.86 -23.00
CA ARG A 81 -15.16 8.55 -23.03
C ARG A 81 -14.96 9.41 -21.79
N ARG A 82 -15.96 10.23 -21.42
CA ARG A 82 -15.92 11.04 -20.20
C ARG A 82 -15.87 10.19 -18.94
N MET A 83 -16.63 9.06 -18.92
CA MET A 83 -16.54 8.08 -17.85
C MET A 83 -15.12 7.53 -17.73
N LYS A 84 -14.49 7.07 -18.83
CA LYS A 84 -13.11 6.58 -18.81
C LYS A 84 -12.12 7.62 -18.27
N LEU A 85 -12.32 8.90 -18.60
CA LEU A 85 -11.45 9.96 -18.04
C LEU A 85 -11.63 10.11 -16.53
N ARG A 86 -12.88 10.05 -16.02
CA ARG A 86 -13.17 10.07 -14.58
C ARG A 86 -12.59 8.85 -13.89
N ASP A 87 -12.83 7.66 -14.44
CA ASP A 87 -12.31 6.41 -13.88
C ASP A 87 -10.78 6.40 -13.80
N ARG A 88 -10.09 6.92 -14.85
CA ARG A 88 -8.63 7.06 -14.83
C ARG A 88 -8.13 8.06 -13.76
N SER A 89 -8.89 9.13 -13.50
CA SER A 89 -8.58 10.05 -12.40
C SER A 89 -8.68 9.34 -11.04
N ILE A 90 -9.75 8.56 -10.84
CA ILE A 90 -9.95 7.75 -9.61
C ILE A 90 -8.86 6.69 -9.48
N GLU A 91 -8.48 6.03 -10.59
CA GLU A 91 -7.38 5.04 -10.56
C GLU A 91 -6.03 5.65 -10.18
N VAL A 92 -5.76 6.91 -10.56
CA VAL A 92 -4.56 7.64 -10.09
C VAL A 92 -4.62 7.85 -8.58
N GLU A 93 -5.75 8.33 -8.05
CA GLU A 93 -5.94 8.49 -6.61
C GLU A 93 -5.80 7.15 -5.85
N MET A 94 -6.32 6.04 -6.43
CA MET A 94 -6.14 4.70 -5.84
C MET A 94 -4.67 4.29 -5.83
N ALA A 95 -3.91 4.56 -6.89
CA ALA A 95 -2.48 4.26 -6.94
C ALA A 95 -1.67 5.08 -5.92
N GLU A 96 -2.06 6.33 -5.66
CA GLU A 96 -1.48 7.14 -4.59
C GLU A 96 -1.79 6.54 -3.19
N LEU A 97 -3.02 6.08 -2.98
CA LEU A 97 -3.40 5.37 -1.74
C LEU A 97 -2.64 4.06 -1.57
N ASP A 98 -2.46 3.27 -2.64
CA ASP A 98 -1.67 2.05 -2.62
C ASP A 98 -0.19 2.33 -2.30
N TYR A 99 0.37 3.45 -2.80
CA TYR A 99 1.72 3.90 -2.44
C TYR A 99 1.83 4.22 -0.95
N VAL A 100 0.83 4.93 -0.38
CA VAL A 100 0.79 5.22 1.07
C VAL A 100 0.74 3.94 1.87
N LEU A 101 -0.12 2.98 1.48
CA LEU A 101 -0.25 1.69 2.15
C LEU A 101 1.07 0.90 2.14
N ALA A 102 1.72 0.80 0.98
CA ALA A 102 3.02 0.15 0.85
C ALA A 102 4.10 0.85 1.69
N SER A 103 4.06 2.19 1.78
CA SER A 103 5.00 2.96 2.61
C SER A 103 4.81 2.68 4.10
N ILE A 104 3.56 2.58 4.56
CA ILE A 104 3.22 2.20 5.95
C ILE A 104 3.73 0.79 6.24
N GLU A 105 3.51 -0.18 5.33
CA GLU A 105 3.94 -1.56 5.48
C GLU A 105 5.47 -1.67 5.58
N VAL A 106 6.20 -1.02 4.68
CA VAL A 106 7.68 -1.00 4.70
C VAL A 106 8.20 -0.39 6.00
N GLN A 107 7.60 0.71 6.47
CA GLN A 107 8.02 1.36 7.71
C GLN A 107 7.69 0.52 8.95
N HIS A 108 6.52 -0.11 8.97
CA HIS A 108 6.15 -1.09 10.00
C HIS A 108 7.18 -2.21 10.09
N ASP A 109 7.48 -2.87 8.98
CA ASP A 109 8.42 -3.98 8.93
C ASP A 109 9.84 -3.56 9.32
N ALA A 110 10.27 -2.36 8.92
CA ALA A 110 11.53 -1.77 9.34
C ALA A 110 11.61 -1.59 10.86
N MET A 111 10.54 -1.07 11.48
CA MET A 111 10.48 -0.90 12.94
C MET A 111 10.44 -2.23 13.67
N ILE A 112 9.70 -3.23 13.17
CA ILE A 112 9.69 -4.60 13.72
C ILE A 112 11.09 -5.23 13.63
N ALA A 113 11.76 -5.10 12.48
CA ALA A 113 13.13 -5.59 12.29
C ALA A 113 14.10 -4.92 13.26
N TYR A 114 13.98 -3.59 13.46
CA TYR A 114 14.79 -2.83 14.40
C TYR A 114 14.60 -3.32 15.84
N TRP A 115 13.39 -3.47 16.33
CA TRP A 115 13.13 -3.93 17.69
C TRP A 115 13.59 -5.38 17.93
N ASN A 116 13.47 -6.23 16.91
CA ASN A 116 14.01 -7.59 16.96
C ASN A 116 15.54 -7.61 17.06
N TRP A 117 16.22 -6.74 16.31
CA TRP A 117 17.67 -6.58 16.37
C TRP A 117 18.14 -6.05 17.73
N VAL A 118 17.47 -5.04 18.28
CA VAL A 118 17.74 -4.52 19.63
C VAL A 118 17.56 -5.63 20.69
N ALA A 119 16.46 -6.38 20.61
CA ALA A 119 16.21 -7.49 21.54
C ALA A 119 17.29 -8.57 21.45
N ALA A 120 17.70 -8.96 20.25
CA ALA A 120 18.78 -9.93 20.05
C ALA A 120 20.10 -9.46 20.64
N GLY A 121 20.45 -8.17 20.48
CA GLY A 121 21.64 -7.58 21.08
C GLY A 121 21.60 -7.56 22.61
N GLN A 122 20.47 -7.19 23.19
CA GLN A 122 20.30 -7.22 24.64
C GLN A 122 20.38 -8.63 25.22
N ARG A 123 19.81 -9.64 24.55
CA ARG A 123 19.95 -11.06 24.97
C ARG A 123 21.38 -11.53 24.89
N LEU A 124 22.12 -11.17 23.86
CA LEU A 124 23.56 -11.48 23.75
C LEU A 124 24.33 -10.95 24.94
N LYS A 125 24.13 -9.67 25.30
CA LYS A 125 24.79 -9.06 26.49
C LYS A 125 24.52 -9.83 27.78
N VAL A 126 23.31 -10.35 27.98
CA VAL A 126 22.97 -11.18 29.15
C VAL A 126 23.79 -12.49 29.16
N TYR A 127 23.86 -13.18 28.02
CA TYR A 127 24.59 -14.44 27.94
C TYR A 127 26.12 -14.26 28.02
N GLU A 128 26.65 -13.18 27.45
CA GLU A 128 28.09 -12.84 27.57
C GLU A 128 28.46 -12.54 29.03
N ASN A 129 27.59 -11.84 29.77
CA ASN A 129 27.76 -11.62 31.21
C ASN A 129 27.81 -12.95 31.97
N LEU A 130 26.83 -13.84 31.77
CA LEU A 130 26.81 -15.16 32.39
C LEU A 130 28.04 -16.00 32.07
N GLN A 131 28.50 -15.97 30.81
CA GLN A 131 29.74 -16.64 30.41
C GLN A 131 30.95 -16.05 31.15
N GLY A 132 31.04 -14.73 31.25
CA GLY A 132 32.11 -14.01 31.97
C GLY A 132 32.18 -14.41 33.45
N LEU A 133 31.04 -14.49 34.13
CA LEU A 133 30.95 -14.94 35.52
C LEU A 133 31.49 -16.37 35.68
N ALA A 134 31.11 -17.32 34.84
CA ALA A 134 31.63 -18.68 34.90
C ALA A 134 33.13 -18.78 34.59
N MET A 135 33.58 -18.00 33.61
CA MET A 135 35.01 -17.99 33.23
C MET A 135 35.91 -17.42 34.33
N ASN A 136 35.53 -16.29 34.96
CA ASN A 136 36.27 -15.70 36.07
C ASN A 136 36.36 -16.64 37.28
N ARG A 137 35.33 -17.48 37.46
CA ARG A 137 35.26 -18.41 38.58
C ARG A 137 36.19 -19.61 38.41
N ILE A 138 36.47 -20.07 37.18
CA ILE A 138 37.36 -21.21 36.93
C ILE A 138 38.73 -20.99 37.56
N ASN A 139 39.29 -19.80 37.45
CA ASN A 139 40.61 -19.48 37.96
C ASN A 139 40.61 -19.58 39.50
N ALA A 140 39.61 -19.04 40.18
CA ALA A 140 39.46 -19.12 41.64
C ALA A 140 39.22 -20.57 42.13
N LEU A 141 38.46 -21.35 41.38
CA LEU A 141 38.21 -22.76 41.73
C LEU A 141 39.45 -23.64 41.55
N ASN A 142 40.26 -23.40 40.49
CA ASN A 142 41.50 -24.13 40.28
C ASN A 142 42.45 -23.96 41.46
N SER A 143 42.64 -22.74 41.96
CA SER A 143 43.49 -22.47 43.12
C SER A 143 43.00 -23.21 44.38
N ARG A 144 41.67 -23.13 44.68
CA ARG A 144 41.09 -23.75 45.88
C ARG A 144 41.09 -25.28 45.85
N VAL A 145 40.93 -25.87 44.64
CA VAL A 145 41.04 -27.32 44.49
C VAL A 145 42.50 -27.79 44.65
N ALA A 146 43.46 -27.03 44.11
CA ALA A 146 44.88 -27.31 44.25
C ALA A 146 45.35 -27.18 45.69
N GLU A 147 44.76 -26.29 46.49
CA GLU A 147 44.99 -26.07 47.90
C GLU A 147 44.29 -27.13 48.82
N GLY A 148 43.41 -27.96 48.22
CA GLY A 148 42.66 -28.98 48.94
C GLY A 148 41.39 -28.46 49.63
N ASP A 149 41.01 -27.20 49.46
CA ASP A 149 39.85 -26.56 50.09
C ASP A 149 38.51 -26.98 49.47
N LEU A 150 38.56 -27.46 48.24
CA LEU A 150 37.34 -27.89 47.48
C LEU A 150 37.57 -29.22 46.79
N ALA A 151 36.50 -30.01 46.72
CA ALA A 151 36.50 -31.25 45.96
C ALA A 151 36.60 -30.96 44.46
N GLY A 152 37.39 -31.72 43.69
CA GLY A 152 37.58 -31.57 42.25
C GLY A 152 36.25 -31.59 41.44
N ILE A 153 35.20 -32.17 41.95
CA ILE A 153 33.87 -32.18 41.32
C ILE A 153 33.32 -30.78 41.12
N ALA A 154 33.63 -29.80 42.00
CA ALA A 154 33.20 -28.42 41.86
C ALA A 154 33.79 -27.75 40.61
N LEU A 155 35.02 -28.11 40.25
CA LEU A 155 35.66 -27.64 39.02
C LEU A 155 34.97 -28.23 37.78
N VAL A 156 34.66 -29.53 37.78
CA VAL A 156 33.97 -30.24 36.69
C VAL A 156 32.58 -29.62 36.47
N GLU A 157 31.83 -29.34 37.53
CA GLU A 157 30.52 -28.71 37.47
C GLU A 157 30.60 -27.31 36.87
N ASN A 158 31.57 -26.49 37.26
CA ASN A 158 31.68 -25.17 36.69
C ASN A 158 32.18 -25.19 35.21
N GLN A 159 33.03 -26.15 34.85
CA GLN A 159 33.42 -26.36 33.46
C GLN A 159 32.21 -26.75 32.60
N GLN A 160 31.38 -27.64 33.06
CA GLN A 160 30.10 -28.02 32.37
C GLN A 160 29.23 -26.78 32.16
N ARG A 161 29.04 -25.93 33.21
CA ARG A 161 28.26 -24.71 33.10
C ARG A 161 28.88 -23.72 32.10
N LEU A 162 30.21 -23.54 32.11
CA LEU A 162 30.90 -22.69 31.15
C LEU A 162 30.64 -23.11 29.71
N PHE A 163 30.71 -24.43 29.41
CA PHE A 163 30.40 -24.91 28.07
C PHE A 163 28.94 -24.70 27.70
N ALA A 164 27.98 -24.90 28.59
CA ALA A 164 26.58 -24.59 28.40
C ALA A 164 26.34 -23.10 28.10
N ARG A 165 26.95 -22.20 28.89
CA ARG A 165 26.85 -20.73 28.69
C ARG A 165 27.53 -20.27 27.39
N ARG A 166 28.65 -20.90 26.98
CA ARG A 166 29.28 -20.67 25.66
C ARG A 166 28.34 -21.03 24.50
N ALA A 167 27.63 -22.14 24.60
CA ALA A 167 26.65 -22.53 23.59
C ALA A 167 25.50 -21.50 23.46
N LEU A 168 25.03 -20.93 24.59
CA LEU A 168 24.05 -19.84 24.58
C LEU A 168 24.59 -18.58 23.88
N VAL A 169 25.84 -18.19 24.13
CA VAL A 169 26.47 -17.05 23.46
C VAL A 169 26.59 -17.27 21.96
N VAL A 170 27.00 -18.47 21.51
CA VAL A 170 27.07 -18.80 20.08
C VAL A 170 25.69 -18.68 19.42
N GLY A 171 24.66 -19.23 20.08
CA GLY A 171 23.27 -19.11 19.60
C GLY A 171 22.78 -17.66 19.52
N ALA A 172 23.10 -16.85 20.55
CA ALA A 172 22.71 -15.44 20.60
C ALA A 172 23.46 -14.56 19.58
N LYS A 173 24.75 -14.84 19.31
CA LYS A 173 25.52 -14.16 18.24
C LYS A 173 24.90 -14.40 16.87
N ARG A 174 24.61 -15.66 16.57
CA ARG A 174 23.90 -16.01 15.34
C ARG A 174 22.55 -15.30 15.22
N ALA A 175 21.78 -15.24 16.33
CA ALA A 175 20.49 -14.55 16.33
C ALA A 175 20.61 -13.05 16.09
N LEU A 176 21.64 -12.39 16.64
CA LEU A 176 21.95 -10.98 16.41
C LEU A 176 22.34 -10.72 14.94
N GLU A 177 23.25 -11.54 14.40
CA GLU A 177 23.69 -11.45 13.00
C GLU A 177 22.50 -11.62 12.04
N ASN A 178 21.64 -12.61 12.27
CA ASN A 178 20.46 -12.81 11.47
C ASN A 178 19.48 -11.62 11.57
N ALA A 179 19.27 -11.06 12.75
CA ALA A 179 18.42 -9.88 12.94
C ALA A 179 19.03 -8.64 12.25
N ALA A 180 20.35 -8.48 12.26
CA ALA A 180 21.04 -7.41 11.53
C ALA A 180 20.86 -7.55 10.00
N LEU A 181 20.95 -8.78 9.48
CA LEU A 181 20.71 -9.06 8.06
C LEU A 181 19.25 -8.74 7.66
N VAL A 182 18.27 -9.07 8.49
CA VAL A 182 16.86 -8.70 8.21
C VAL A 182 16.70 -7.17 8.24
N LEU A 183 17.28 -6.49 9.22
CA LEU A 183 17.23 -5.03 9.32
C LEU A 183 17.90 -4.34 8.14
N SER A 184 18.95 -4.91 7.56
CA SER A 184 19.66 -4.35 6.41
C SER A 184 18.79 -4.21 5.15
N LEU A 185 17.68 -4.94 5.04
CA LEU A 185 16.71 -4.75 3.95
C LEU A 185 16.11 -3.34 3.95
N TYR A 186 16.01 -2.72 5.12
CA TYR A 186 15.41 -1.40 5.35
C TYR A 186 16.45 -0.33 5.67
N TYR A 187 17.62 -0.71 6.16
CA TYR A 187 18.72 0.20 6.49
C TYR A 187 19.66 0.31 5.29
N ARG A 188 19.64 1.48 4.63
CA ARG A 188 20.35 1.74 3.39
C ARG A 188 21.49 2.74 3.61
N ASP A 189 22.56 2.57 2.87
CA ASP A 189 23.66 3.56 2.82
C ASP A 189 23.30 4.73 1.89
N SER A 190 24.23 5.66 1.72
CA SER A 190 24.05 6.83 0.87
C SER A 190 23.93 6.51 -0.64
N SER A 191 24.31 5.30 -1.06
CA SER A 191 24.18 4.81 -2.44
C SER A 191 22.88 4.05 -2.67
N GLY A 192 22.10 3.83 -1.60
CA GLY A 192 20.84 3.06 -1.65
C GLY A 192 21.02 1.56 -1.51
N GLU A 193 22.23 1.07 -1.24
CA GLU A 193 22.53 -0.35 -1.04
C GLU A 193 22.22 -0.79 0.40
N PRO A 194 21.83 -2.07 0.61
CA PRO A 194 21.62 -2.60 1.96
C PRO A 194 22.88 -2.50 2.81
N SER A 195 22.76 -1.90 3.97
CA SER A 195 23.85 -1.78 4.94
C SER A 195 23.54 -2.57 6.20
N VAL A 196 24.43 -3.50 6.58
CA VAL A 196 24.25 -4.32 7.78
C VAL A 196 24.64 -3.49 9.00
N PRO A 197 23.73 -3.25 9.96
CA PRO A 197 24.07 -2.48 11.16
C PRO A 197 25.08 -3.22 12.03
N HIS A 198 26.07 -2.48 12.51
CA HIS A 198 27.12 -3.01 13.38
C HIS A 198 26.64 -3.12 14.84
N ALA A 199 27.21 -4.06 15.59
CA ALA A 199 26.86 -4.27 17.00
C ALA A 199 27.13 -3.03 17.89
N GLU A 200 28.04 -2.16 17.48
CA GLU A 200 28.38 -0.90 18.15
C GLU A 200 27.25 0.15 18.05
N GLN A 201 26.38 0.02 17.07
CA GLN A 201 25.21 0.87 16.86
C GLN A 201 24.00 0.45 17.71
N LEU A 202 24.11 -0.69 18.43
CA LEU A 202 23.05 -1.16 19.31
C LEU A 202 22.83 -0.16 20.47
N PRO A 203 21.59 0.24 20.75
CA PRO A 203 21.27 1.03 21.91
C PRO A 203 21.65 0.28 23.19
N THR A 204 22.07 1.03 24.20
CA THR A 204 22.50 0.48 25.50
C THR A 204 21.37 -0.26 26.21
N ALA A 205 20.12 0.21 26.05
CA ALA A 205 18.91 -0.38 26.58
C ALA A 205 17.72 -0.03 25.69
N PHE A 206 16.59 -0.73 25.88
CA PHE A 206 15.31 -0.24 25.36
C PHE A 206 14.96 1.10 26.02
N PRO A 207 14.29 2.01 25.30
CA PRO A 207 13.66 3.16 25.94
C PRO A 207 12.69 2.69 27.03
N GLU A 208 12.43 3.54 28.00
CA GLU A 208 11.38 3.24 28.96
C GLU A 208 10.00 3.46 28.32
N PRO A 209 9.02 2.57 28.56
CA PRO A 209 7.67 2.76 28.05
C PRO A 209 7.11 4.11 28.50
N GLN A 210 6.83 4.99 27.53
CA GLN A 210 6.28 6.32 27.79
C GLN A 210 4.81 6.33 27.43
N GLY A 211 3.99 6.97 28.29
CA GLY A 211 2.59 7.24 28.01
C GLY A 211 1.61 6.35 28.76
N GLU A 212 0.51 6.95 29.12
CA GLU A 212 -0.67 6.25 29.59
C GLU A 212 -1.37 5.65 28.39
N SER A 213 -1.66 4.36 28.42
CA SER A 213 -2.45 3.65 27.40
C SER A 213 -3.92 4.11 27.37
N ASP A 214 -4.31 5.01 28.28
CA ASP A 214 -5.69 5.41 28.50
C ASP A 214 -6.34 6.13 27.32
N ASN A 215 -5.55 6.73 26.43
CA ASN A 215 -6.05 7.50 25.28
C ASN A 215 -6.09 6.77 23.94
N LEU A 216 -5.65 5.50 23.90
CA LEU A 216 -5.58 4.74 22.64
C LEU A 216 -6.96 4.43 22.02
N LEU A 217 -8.02 4.46 22.84
CA LEU A 217 -9.39 4.20 22.38
C LEU A 217 -10.17 5.45 22.00
N ASP A 218 -9.74 6.63 22.46
CA ASP A 218 -10.48 7.89 22.23
C ASP A 218 -10.43 8.36 20.78
N ASP A 219 -9.45 7.89 20.00
CA ASP A 219 -9.21 8.29 18.62
C ASP A 219 -9.63 7.26 17.56
N ILE A 220 -10.48 6.27 17.93
CA ILE A 220 -10.89 5.22 16.96
C ILE A 220 -11.53 5.83 15.71
N ASP A 221 -12.41 6.80 15.86
CA ASP A 221 -13.10 7.42 14.73
C ASP A 221 -12.13 8.24 13.88
N ALA A 222 -11.17 8.94 14.49
CA ALA A 222 -10.09 9.62 13.79
C ALA A 222 -9.16 8.65 13.06
N ALA A 223 -8.85 7.50 13.67
CA ALA A 223 -8.07 6.43 13.05
C ALA A 223 -8.80 5.84 11.83
N LEU A 224 -10.12 5.59 11.95
CA LEU A 224 -10.95 5.10 10.84
C LEU A 224 -11.01 6.10 9.68
N ALA A 225 -11.07 7.39 9.98
CA ALA A 225 -11.09 8.44 8.94
C ALA A 225 -9.79 8.53 8.15
N ARG A 226 -8.66 8.13 8.74
CA ARG A 226 -7.34 8.11 8.09
C ARG A 226 -7.04 6.80 7.36
N GLN A 227 -7.91 5.78 7.51
CA GLN A 227 -7.64 4.45 6.98
C GLN A 227 -7.64 4.39 5.46
N VAL A 228 -6.48 4.06 4.91
CA VAL A 228 -6.25 3.94 3.48
C VAL A 228 -7.13 2.85 2.85
N GLU A 229 -7.31 1.72 3.54
CA GLU A 229 -8.13 0.60 3.07
C GLU A 229 -9.61 1.01 2.88
N LEU A 230 -10.17 1.81 3.80
CA LEU A 230 -11.52 2.34 3.67
C LEU A 230 -11.62 3.34 2.50
N SER A 231 -10.62 4.20 2.34
CA SER A 231 -10.53 5.14 1.23
C SER A 231 -10.48 4.43 -0.13
N LEU A 232 -9.74 3.31 -0.24
CA LEU A 232 -9.71 2.49 -1.45
C LEU A 232 -11.08 1.88 -1.77
N ILE A 233 -11.84 1.43 -0.76
CA ILE A 233 -13.20 0.93 -0.96
C ILE A 233 -14.12 2.06 -1.42
N ASP A 234 -13.99 3.27 -0.87
CA ASP A 234 -14.77 4.44 -1.29
C ASP A 234 -14.50 4.81 -2.76
N ARG A 235 -13.25 4.74 -3.22
CA ARG A 235 -12.93 4.93 -4.66
C ARG A 235 -13.53 3.84 -5.54
N ARG A 236 -13.55 2.57 -5.10
CA ARG A 236 -14.23 1.48 -5.83
C ARG A 236 -15.74 1.68 -5.91
N LEU A 237 -16.36 2.18 -4.84
CA LEU A 237 -17.79 2.57 -4.84
C LEU A 237 -18.08 3.66 -5.88
N GLU A 238 -17.18 4.63 -6.02
CA GLU A 238 -17.30 5.69 -7.03
C GLU A 238 -17.19 5.13 -8.46
N LEU A 239 -16.26 4.21 -8.72
CA LEU A 239 -16.15 3.52 -10.01
C LEU A 239 -17.42 2.72 -10.33
N ALA A 240 -17.98 1.97 -9.37
CA ALA A 240 -19.23 1.22 -9.55
C ALA A 240 -20.42 2.16 -9.80
N SER A 241 -20.46 3.31 -9.12
CA SER A 241 -21.48 4.35 -9.33
C SER A 241 -21.39 4.98 -10.71
N ASN A 242 -20.18 5.21 -11.23
CA ASN A 242 -19.98 5.69 -12.59
C ASN A 242 -20.52 4.69 -13.64
N ARG A 243 -20.27 3.38 -13.44
CA ARG A 243 -20.83 2.34 -14.32
C ARG A 243 -22.34 2.32 -14.31
N ARG A 244 -22.96 2.47 -13.12
CA ARG A 244 -24.43 2.57 -13.01
C ARG A 244 -24.95 3.77 -13.79
N LEU A 245 -24.36 4.96 -13.60
CA LEU A 245 -24.74 6.19 -14.32
C LEU A 245 -24.62 6.04 -15.85
N LEU A 246 -23.55 5.37 -16.32
CA LEU A 246 -23.42 5.09 -17.75
C LEU A 246 -24.52 4.15 -18.24
N GLY A 247 -24.83 3.07 -17.53
CA GLY A 247 -25.92 2.17 -17.85
C GLY A 247 -27.28 2.89 -17.89
N GLU A 248 -27.54 3.80 -16.95
CA GLU A 248 -28.75 4.63 -16.93
C GLU A 248 -28.81 5.56 -18.16
N ASN A 249 -27.67 6.13 -18.56
CA ASN A 249 -27.55 6.94 -19.78
C ASN A 249 -27.84 6.11 -21.05
N GLU A 250 -27.38 4.86 -21.12
CA GLU A 250 -27.62 3.96 -22.25
C GLU A 250 -29.12 3.53 -22.41
N LEU A 251 -29.95 3.71 -21.38
CA LEU A 251 -31.39 3.52 -21.45
C LEU A 251 -32.10 4.67 -22.19
N MET A 252 -31.47 5.84 -22.29
CA MET A 252 -32.08 7.02 -22.90
C MET A 252 -32.10 6.90 -24.41
N PRO A 253 -33.12 7.51 -25.09
CA PRO A 253 -33.08 7.74 -26.51
C PRO A 253 -31.86 8.59 -26.90
N GLN A 254 -31.25 8.29 -28.02
CA GLN A 254 -30.24 9.17 -28.62
C GLN A 254 -30.98 10.25 -29.43
N LEU A 255 -30.59 11.48 -29.20
CA LEU A 255 -31.02 12.64 -29.99
C LEU A 255 -29.80 13.54 -30.15
N ASP A 256 -29.26 13.56 -31.36
CA ASP A 256 -28.08 14.38 -31.69
C ASP A 256 -28.51 15.49 -32.65
N LEU A 257 -27.93 16.66 -32.47
CA LEU A 257 -28.02 17.79 -33.36
C LEU A 257 -26.73 17.87 -34.14
N ASP A 258 -26.80 17.70 -35.45
CA ASP A 258 -25.65 17.83 -36.36
C ASP A 258 -25.72 19.16 -37.11
N ILE A 259 -24.65 19.91 -37.05
CA ILE A 259 -24.46 21.13 -37.78
C ILE A 259 -23.18 20.98 -38.63
N LYS A 260 -23.29 21.13 -39.95
CA LYS A 260 -22.15 21.03 -40.87
C LYS A 260 -22.15 22.27 -41.78
N VAL A 261 -20.99 22.88 -41.93
CA VAL A 261 -20.71 23.85 -42.96
C VAL A 261 -19.66 23.26 -43.88
N ALA A 262 -19.90 23.27 -45.16
CA ALA A 262 -18.99 22.73 -46.16
C ALA A 262 -18.85 23.67 -47.33
N ARG A 263 -17.68 23.63 -47.99
CA ARG A 263 -17.40 24.36 -49.18
C ARG A 263 -16.48 23.57 -50.10
N ASP A 264 -16.95 23.37 -51.31
CA ASP A 264 -16.17 22.81 -52.40
C ASP A 264 -15.27 23.85 -53.06
N LEU A 265 -14.07 23.45 -53.47
CA LEU A 265 -13.07 24.28 -54.12
C LEU A 265 -12.68 23.70 -55.46
N GLY A 266 -12.35 24.60 -56.41
CA GLY A 266 -11.88 24.24 -57.75
C GLY A 266 -12.96 24.38 -58.83
N GLY A 267 -12.65 23.86 -60.02
CA GLY A 267 -13.56 23.87 -61.17
C GLY A 267 -14.45 22.62 -61.24
N GLY A 268 -15.61 22.74 -61.85
CA GLY A 268 -16.58 21.63 -62.00
C GLY A 268 -17.99 22.16 -62.09
N SER A 269 -18.93 21.51 -61.40
CA SER A 269 -20.36 21.88 -61.38
C SER A 269 -20.57 23.25 -60.73
N VAL A 270 -21.28 24.15 -61.41
CA VAL A 270 -21.59 25.50 -60.90
C VAL A 270 -22.45 25.45 -59.64
N THR A 271 -23.22 24.37 -59.45
CA THR A 271 -24.13 24.20 -58.32
C THR A 271 -23.44 23.81 -57.01
N ARG A 272 -22.14 23.44 -57.03
CA ARG A 272 -21.36 23.03 -55.85
C ARG A 272 -20.35 24.07 -55.36
N GLY A 273 -20.25 25.23 -56.06
CA GLY A 273 -19.27 26.25 -55.68
C GLY A 273 -19.64 27.15 -54.51
N GLU A 274 -20.84 27.02 -53.98
CA GLU A 274 -21.34 27.78 -52.84
C GLU A 274 -21.04 27.11 -51.52
N THR A 275 -21.26 27.83 -50.42
CA THR A 275 -21.07 27.28 -49.06
C THR A 275 -22.39 26.60 -48.63
N ASP A 276 -22.31 25.33 -48.33
CA ASP A 276 -23.42 24.54 -47.84
C ASP A 276 -23.54 24.60 -46.32
N LEU A 277 -24.74 24.82 -45.82
CA LEU A 277 -25.08 24.71 -44.40
C LEU A 277 -26.07 23.56 -44.24
N PHE A 278 -25.69 22.56 -43.46
CA PHE A 278 -26.55 21.44 -43.07
C PHE A 278 -26.85 21.52 -41.58
N ILE A 279 -28.13 21.42 -41.21
CA ILE A 279 -28.64 21.24 -39.85
C ILE A 279 -29.57 20.04 -39.84
N GLY A 280 -29.22 19.05 -39.06
CA GLY A 280 -29.98 17.80 -38.97
C GLY A 280 -30.17 17.32 -37.52
N PHE A 281 -31.16 16.48 -37.34
CA PHE A 281 -31.35 15.74 -36.08
C PHE A 281 -31.30 14.24 -36.37
N GLU A 282 -30.47 13.55 -35.58
CA GLU A 282 -30.45 12.10 -35.58
C GLU A 282 -31.15 11.57 -34.35
N VAL A 283 -32.16 10.69 -34.57
CA VAL A 283 -32.93 10.08 -33.49
C VAL A 283 -32.74 8.56 -33.54
N SER A 284 -32.28 7.96 -32.43
CA SER A 284 -32.20 6.51 -32.29
C SER A 284 -32.85 6.06 -30.99
N LEU A 285 -33.73 5.06 -31.10
CA LEU A 285 -34.47 4.49 -29.95
C LEU A 285 -33.96 3.09 -29.68
N PRO A 286 -33.36 2.83 -28.50
CA PRO A 286 -32.96 1.47 -28.11
C PRO A 286 -34.22 0.65 -27.81
N LEU A 287 -34.60 -0.24 -28.69
CA LEU A 287 -35.74 -1.13 -28.47
C LEU A 287 -35.42 -2.24 -27.47
N GLU A 288 -34.20 -2.84 -27.58
CA GLU A 288 -33.73 -3.81 -26.65
C GLU A 288 -32.79 -3.16 -25.62
N ARG A 289 -33.21 -3.11 -24.36
CA ARG A 289 -32.49 -2.46 -23.25
C ARG A 289 -31.86 -3.48 -22.31
N ARG A 290 -31.68 -4.75 -22.78
CA ARG A 290 -31.21 -5.85 -21.90
C ARG A 290 -29.78 -5.64 -21.43
N ALA A 291 -28.89 -5.19 -22.30
CA ALA A 291 -27.49 -4.90 -21.96
C ALA A 291 -27.40 -3.82 -20.88
N ALA A 292 -28.00 -2.65 -21.13
CA ALA A 292 -28.00 -1.53 -20.19
C ALA A 292 -28.61 -1.89 -18.82
N ARG A 293 -29.74 -2.63 -18.82
CA ARG A 293 -30.35 -3.12 -17.57
C ARG A 293 -29.45 -4.11 -16.84
N GLY A 294 -28.75 -4.99 -17.58
CA GLY A 294 -27.78 -5.92 -17.02
C GLY A 294 -26.62 -5.20 -16.37
N GLU A 295 -26.05 -4.18 -17.02
CA GLU A 295 -24.96 -3.35 -16.46
C GLU A 295 -25.40 -2.58 -15.20
N ILE A 296 -26.61 -2.01 -15.20
CA ILE A 296 -27.16 -1.34 -14.01
C ILE A 296 -27.30 -2.33 -12.85
N ALA A 297 -27.93 -3.50 -13.11
CA ALA A 297 -28.13 -4.50 -12.06
C ALA A 297 -26.81 -5.04 -11.51
N ALA A 298 -25.80 -5.24 -12.37
CA ALA A 298 -24.45 -5.65 -11.97
C ALA A 298 -23.78 -4.57 -11.11
N ALA A 299 -23.80 -3.30 -11.54
CA ALA A 299 -23.23 -2.18 -10.81
C ALA A 299 -23.91 -1.97 -9.45
N GLU A 300 -25.24 -2.07 -9.37
CA GLU A 300 -25.97 -2.00 -8.11
C GLU A 300 -25.65 -3.16 -7.16
N ALA A 301 -25.45 -4.37 -7.67
CA ALA A 301 -25.02 -5.51 -6.87
C ALA A 301 -23.61 -5.30 -6.35
N GLU A 302 -22.70 -4.78 -7.17
CA GLU A 302 -21.32 -4.40 -6.77
C GLU A 302 -21.32 -3.32 -5.69
N ILE A 303 -22.12 -2.25 -5.84
CA ILE A 303 -22.27 -1.19 -4.82
C ILE A 303 -22.73 -1.79 -3.49
N ARG A 304 -23.79 -2.63 -3.50
CA ARG A 304 -24.25 -3.29 -2.27
C ARG A 304 -23.18 -4.17 -1.63
N ALA A 305 -22.40 -4.89 -2.42
CA ALA A 305 -21.31 -5.73 -1.94
C ALA A 305 -20.19 -4.88 -1.31
N LEU A 306 -19.78 -3.79 -1.97
CA LEU A 306 -18.74 -2.87 -1.48
C LEU A 306 -19.20 -2.13 -0.21
N ASP A 307 -20.47 -1.73 -0.11
CA ASP A 307 -21.02 -1.13 1.12
C ASP A 307 -20.95 -2.09 2.31
N GLN A 308 -21.29 -3.37 2.12
CA GLN A 308 -21.15 -4.38 3.17
C GLN A 308 -19.66 -4.63 3.51
N GLN A 309 -18.80 -4.71 2.51
CA GLN A 309 -17.37 -4.85 2.69
C GLN A 309 -16.80 -3.68 3.50
N ARG A 310 -17.19 -2.44 3.16
CA ARG A 310 -16.77 -1.24 3.88
C ARG A 310 -17.13 -1.28 5.36
N ARG A 311 -18.38 -1.65 5.68
CA ARG A 311 -18.84 -1.82 7.06
C ARG A 311 -18.05 -2.89 7.79
N PHE A 312 -17.87 -4.04 7.17
CA PHE A 312 -17.14 -5.16 7.76
C PHE A 312 -15.68 -4.80 8.04
N VAL A 313 -14.99 -4.15 7.10
CA VAL A 313 -13.60 -3.68 7.28
C VAL A 313 -13.53 -2.66 8.41
N ALA A 314 -14.47 -1.70 8.50
CA ALA A 314 -14.52 -0.74 9.60
C ALA A 314 -14.70 -1.44 10.96
N ASP A 315 -15.55 -2.47 11.05
CA ASP A 315 -15.74 -3.24 12.28
C ASP A 315 -14.52 -4.11 12.64
N GLN A 316 -13.85 -4.68 11.64
CA GLN A 316 -12.57 -5.38 11.83
C GLN A 316 -11.50 -4.43 12.37
N LEU A 317 -11.37 -3.23 11.82
CA LEU A 317 -10.41 -2.22 12.26
C LEU A 317 -10.68 -1.80 13.71
N ARG A 318 -11.95 -1.49 14.06
CA ARG A 318 -12.33 -1.19 15.45
C ARG A 318 -11.94 -2.31 16.40
N THR A 319 -12.19 -3.55 16.00
CA THR A 319 -11.86 -4.72 16.82
C THR A 319 -10.36 -4.88 16.99
N ARG A 320 -9.58 -4.74 15.91
CA ARG A 320 -8.11 -4.82 15.96
C ARG A 320 -7.49 -3.71 16.81
N ILE A 321 -7.99 -2.46 16.71
CA ILE A 321 -7.52 -1.35 17.54
C ILE A 321 -7.73 -1.68 19.02
N ARG A 322 -8.91 -2.18 19.41
CA ARG A 322 -9.19 -2.59 20.80
C ARG A 322 -8.30 -3.75 21.26
N GLN A 323 -8.08 -4.75 20.40
CA GLN A 323 -7.17 -5.87 20.72
C GLN A 323 -5.74 -5.40 20.93
N LEU A 324 -5.26 -4.49 20.09
CA LEU A 324 -3.91 -3.91 20.23
C LEU A 324 -3.80 -3.02 21.46
N SER A 325 -4.80 -2.21 21.77
CA SER A 325 -4.85 -1.44 23.03
C SER A 325 -4.69 -2.35 24.25
N ASN A 326 -5.49 -3.41 24.33
CA ASN A 326 -5.36 -4.40 25.42
C ASN A 326 -3.97 -5.06 25.45
N THR A 327 -3.40 -5.36 24.28
CA THR A 327 -2.06 -5.96 24.17
C THR A 327 -0.97 -5.00 24.65
N ILE A 328 -1.08 -3.72 24.31
CA ILE A 328 -0.13 -2.68 24.74
C ILE A 328 -0.19 -2.51 26.26
N GLU A 329 -1.38 -2.40 26.84
CA GLU A 329 -1.58 -2.27 28.28
C GLU A 329 -1.00 -3.47 29.04
N ALA A 330 -1.31 -4.69 28.58
CA ALA A 330 -0.75 -5.92 29.16
C ALA A 330 0.76 -5.99 29.01
N ALA A 331 1.31 -5.62 27.84
CA ALA A 331 2.75 -5.62 27.58
C ALA A 331 3.48 -4.58 28.44
N GLN A 332 2.91 -3.39 28.61
CA GLN A 332 3.44 -2.34 29.50
C GLN A 332 3.48 -2.80 30.96
N THR A 333 2.37 -3.39 31.42
CA THR A 333 2.29 -3.95 32.79
C THR A 333 3.31 -5.06 32.98
N ASN A 334 3.44 -5.99 32.03
CA ASN A 334 4.44 -7.05 32.09
C ASN A 334 5.87 -6.53 32.05
N ALA A 335 6.17 -5.46 31.30
CA ALA A 335 7.49 -4.84 31.27
C ALA A 335 7.84 -4.23 32.65
N ARG A 336 6.87 -3.59 33.31
CA ARG A 336 7.04 -3.05 34.67
C ARG A 336 7.28 -4.16 35.69
N LEU A 337 6.45 -5.22 35.68
CA LEU A 337 6.62 -6.36 36.58
C LEU A 337 7.96 -7.07 36.37
N ALA A 338 8.40 -7.25 35.11
CA ALA A 338 9.69 -7.83 34.79
C ALA A 338 10.87 -6.94 35.27
N ALA A 339 10.71 -5.61 35.24
CA ALA A 339 11.71 -4.70 35.77
C ALA A 339 11.79 -4.79 37.31
N GLU A 340 10.67 -4.91 38.01
CA GLU A 340 10.62 -5.14 39.46
C GLU A 340 11.23 -6.50 39.83
N GLU A 341 10.85 -7.60 39.13
CA GLU A 341 11.45 -8.93 39.29
C GLU A 341 12.96 -8.88 39.11
N LEU A 342 13.46 -8.20 38.07
CA LEU A 342 14.89 -8.04 37.83
C LEU A 342 15.58 -7.32 38.99
N SER A 343 15.01 -6.23 39.50
CA SER A 343 15.57 -5.49 40.66
C SER A 343 15.73 -6.39 41.89
N LEU A 344 14.74 -7.21 42.17
CA LEU A 344 14.79 -8.17 43.30
C LEU A 344 15.80 -9.29 43.05
N ALA A 345 15.86 -9.83 41.82
CA ALA A 345 16.81 -10.88 41.45
C ALA A 345 18.26 -10.39 41.56
N GLN A 346 18.54 -9.11 41.16
CA GLN A 346 19.86 -8.48 41.32
C GLN A 346 20.27 -8.38 42.80
N ARG A 347 19.37 -7.88 43.64
CA ARG A 347 19.62 -7.78 45.08
C ARG A 347 19.87 -9.14 45.73
N LEU A 348 19.15 -10.17 45.30
CA LEU A 348 19.38 -11.56 45.79
C LEU A 348 20.74 -12.10 45.35
N GLU A 349 21.13 -11.85 44.09
CA GLU A 349 22.44 -12.26 43.59
C GLU A 349 23.57 -11.54 44.33
N GLU A 350 23.49 -10.22 44.51
CA GLU A 350 24.48 -9.43 45.27
C GLU A 350 24.64 -9.90 46.69
N ALA A 351 23.49 -10.16 47.38
CA ALA A 351 23.53 -10.68 48.76
C ALA A 351 24.17 -12.07 48.82
N GLU A 352 23.88 -12.94 47.84
CA GLU A 352 24.44 -14.30 47.80
C GLU A 352 25.94 -14.28 47.43
N GLN A 353 26.36 -13.37 46.56
CA GLN A 353 27.78 -13.15 46.27
C GLN A 353 28.56 -12.73 47.54
N GLN A 354 28.00 -11.86 48.37
CA GLN A 354 28.59 -11.46 49.62
C GLN A 354 28.68 -12.62 50.61
N ARG A 355 27.59 -13.38 50.84
CA ARG A 355 27.59 -14.57 51.69
C ARG A 355 28.57 -15.62 51.21
N PHE A 356 28.71 -15.82 49.92
CA PHE A 356 29.68 -16.76 49.35
C PHE A 356 31.14 -16.32 49.63
N LYS A 357 31.44 -15.02 49.51
CA LYS A 357 32.77 -14.47 49.87
C LYS A 357 33.12 -14.68 51.35
N GLU A 358 32.10 -14.60 52.21
CA GLU A 358 32.21 -14.82 53.67
C GLU A 358 32.23 -16.29 54.07
N GLY A 359 32.13 -17.22 53.10
CA GLY A 359 32.07 -18.67 53.36
C GLY A 359 30.74 -19.17 53.91
N ALA A 360 29.71 -18.32 53.95
CA ALA A 360 28.36 -18.61 54.47
C ALA A 360 27.37 -19.10 53.42
N SER A 361 27.83 -19.41 52.19
CA SER A 361 27.00 -19.90 51.10
C SER A 361 27.68 -20.99 50.28
N SER A 362 26.90 -21.76 49.55
CA SER A 362 27.38 -22.78 48.63
C SER A 362 27.54 -22.23 47.20
N PHE A 363 28.45 -22.85 46.48
CA PHE A 363 28.63 -22.62 45.07
C PHE A 363 27.36 -22.87 44.23
N PHE A 364 26.57 -23.88 44.61
CA PHE A 364 25.32 -24.21 43.97
C PHE A 364 24.31 -23.06 44.11
N LEU A 365 24.14 -22.50 45.29
CA LEU A 365 23.17 -21.43 45.54
C LEU A 365 23.54 -20.13 44.79
N LEU A 366 24.83 -19.79 44.77
CA LEU A 366 25.31 -18.65 43.99
C LEU A 366 25.02 -18.79 42.51
N ASN A 367 25.32 -19.94 41.91
CA ASN A 367 24.99 -20.21 40.52
C ASN A 367 23.49 -20.09 40.24
N GLN A 368 22.63 -20.62 41.16
CA GLN A 368 21.20 -20.51 41.02
C GLN A 368 20.72 -19.03 41.00
N ARG A 369 21.32 -18.16 41.82
CA ARG A 369 21.00 -16.71 41.83
C ARG A 369 21.45 -16.00 40.58
N GLU A 370 22.61 -16.35 40.03
CA GLU A 370 23.08 -15.81 38.73
C GLU A 370 22.17 -16.19 37.57
N ASP A 371 21.80 -17.47 37.52
CA ASP A 371 20.89 -17.96 36.48
C ASP A 371 19.50 -17.29 36.61
N ALA A 372 18.97 -17.16 37.86
CA ALA A 372 17.71 -16.45 38.10
C ALA A 372 17.75 -14.96 37.73
N ASN A 373 18.87 -14.25 37.99
CA ASN A 373 19.04 -12.87 37.56
C ASN A 373 19.10 -12.76 36.02
N ALA A 374 19.82 -13.67 35.36
CA ALA A 374 19.85 -13.70 33.90
C ALA A 374 18.47 -13.95 33.29
N ASP A 375 17.70 -14.90 33.85
CA ASP A 375 16.34 -15.19 33.42
C ASP A 375 15.42 -13.95 33.61
N ALA A 376 15.53 -13.24 34.73
CA ALA A 376 14.79 -12.01 34.98
C ALA A 376 15.17 -10.89 33.95
N ARG A 377 16.47 -10.77 33.60
CA ARG A 377 16.93 -9.85 32.53
C ARG A 377 16.33 -10.22 31.18
N LEU A 378 16.32 -11.50 30.81
CA LEU A 378 15.73 -11.99 29.56
C LEU A 378 14.22 -11.76 29.52
N LYS A 379 13.51 -11.97 30.65
CA LYS A 379 12.08 -11.63 30.76
C LYS A 379 11.82 -10.15 30.52
N LYS A 380 12.62 -9.25 31.11
CA LYS A 380 12.52 -7.81 30.87
C LYS A 380 12.74 -7.47 29.40
N VAL A 381 13.78 -8.01 28.76
CA VAL A 381 14.08 -7.81 27.33
C VAL A 381 12.89 -8.28 26.47
N ASN A 382 12.34 -9.46 26.76
CA ASN A 382 11.22 -10.01 26.00
C ASN A 382 9.94 -9.18 26.17
N ALA A 383 9.65 -8.71 27.38
CA ALA A 383 8.49 -7.87 27.68
C ALA A 383 8.57 -6.51 26.96
N LEU A 384 9.75 -5.86 26.99
CA LEU A 384 9.97 -4.61 26.27
C LEU A 384 9.90 -4.79 24.75
N ALA A 385 10.48 -5.86 24.22
CA ALA A 385 10.38 -6.17 22.79
C ALA A 385 8.90 -6.36 22.36
N LEU A 386 8.09 -7.05 23.17
CA LEU A 386 6.67 -7.23 22.90
C LEU A 386 5.92 -5.88 22.94
N TYR A 387 6.21 -5.03 23.92
CA TYR A 387 5.61 -3.70 24.04
C TYR A 387 5.88 -2.84 22.79
N TYR A 388 7.14 -2.72 22.38
CA TYR A 388 7.50 -1.90 21.21
C TYR A 388 6.97 -2.46 19.89
N ARG A 389 6.86 -3.77 19.76
CA ARG A 389 6.19 -4.39 18.61
C ARG A 389 4.70 -4.06 18.59
N ALA A 390 4.00 -4.18 19.73
CA ALA A 390 2.58 -3.85 19.81
C ALA A 390 2.30 -2.37 19.52
N ILE A 391 3.16 -1.45 19.97
CA ILE A 391 3.10 -0.03 19.59
C ILE A 391 3.29 0.15 18.07
N THR A 392 4.26 -0.55 17.48
CA THR A 392 4.50 -0.49 16.03
C THR A 392 3.29 -0.97 15.24
N ASP A 393 2.70 -2.10 15.66
CA ASP A 393 1.48 -2.64 15.06
C ASP A 393 0.29 -1.66 15.17
N TYR A 394 0.18 -0.96 16.31
CA TYR A 394 -0.85 0.05 16.53
C TYR A 394 -0.68 1.27 15.62
N LEU A 395 0.53 1.81 15.51
CA LEU A 395 0.84 2.95 14.64
C LEU A 395 0.56 2.65 13.17
N ALA A 396 0.94 1.46 12.71
CA ALA A 396 0.65 1.01 11.35
C ALA A 396 -0.86 0.82 11.13
N LEU A 397 -1.56 0.19 12.09
CA LEU A 397 -2.99 -0.03 11.99
C LEU A 397 -3.80 1.27 12.01
N THR A 398 -3.37 2.29 12.74
CA THR A 398 -4.04 3.60 12.78
C THR A 398 -3.63 4.53 11.65
N ALA A 399 -2.76 4.07 10.74
CA ALA A 399 -2.18 4.83 9.64
C ALA A 399 -1.59 6.19 10.12
N ASP A 400 -0.92 6.15 11.28
CA ASP A 400 -0.23 7.32 11.82
C ASP A 400 1.08 7.55 11.08
N THR A 401 1.00 8.14 9.88
CA THR A 401 2.13 8.41 9.02
C THR A 401 3.16 9.33 9.65
N THR A 402 2.73 10.22 10.56
CA THR A 402 3.61 11.16 11.26
C THR A 402 4.47 10.42 12.29
N ALA A 403 3.87 9.56 13.12
CA ALA A 403 4.59 8.77 14.12
C ALA A 403 5.48 7.69 13.46
N LEU A 404 5.03 7.13 12.34
CA LEU A 404 5.82 6.20 11.53
C LEU A 404 6.93 6.88 10.71
N LYS A 405 6.96 8.23 10.65
CA LYS A 405 7.89 9.02 9.83
C LYS A 405 7.84 8.66 8.34
N VAL A 406 6.66 8.36 7.84
CA VAL A 406 6.43 8.15 6.41
C VAL A 406 6.45 9.52 5.72
N ASN A 407 7.39 9.74 4.83
CA ASN A 407 7.44 10.92 3.97
C ASN A 407 6.48 10.69 2.79
N LEU A 408 5.38 11.42 2.75
CA LEU A 408 4.39 11.40 1.68
C LEU A 408 4.65 12.48 0.65
#